data_94115c3611b576f09b800738fa3f540b
#
_entry.id   94115c3611b576f09b800738fa3f540b
#
_cell.length_a   1.000
_cell.length_b   1.000
_cell.length_c   1.000
_cell.angle_alpha   90.00
_cell.angle_beta   90.00
_cell.angle_gamma   90.00
#
_symmetry.space_group_name_H-M   'P 1'
#
loop_
_entity.id
_entity.type
_entity.pdbx_description
1 polymer ?
#
loop_
_entity_poly.entity_id
_entity_poly.type
_entity_poly.pdbx_seq_one_letter_code
_entity_poly.pdbx_strand_id
1 'polypeptide(L)'
;MDFPYRRLRRWPDVEADNLQAWDATDEVLVTRTLALAEERDIAGSEIAVIGDEYGAITLALTDAGFRGIRVHQDLATGRRALARNAREMGLDGFREHELERDLLAGARLVLLQLPKALAELEEIADAVARWAAPDVVLVAGGRVKHMTLAQNEVLGRSFARVQAERAERKSRLIVASEPREVPAEPPFPVRAEHDGLILVAHGGAFAGARLDIGTRVLLDQLPLLGRSQLRKNDPNPAEITPESAGSAHSSGVMDAPQDAPTVIDLGCGTGALAVAYALAHPDARVVATDRSAAAVASARATVAANGVADRVTVTHDDAGSDLADASADIVLLNPPFHLGNSVHTGAATRLFEASARLLRPGGELWTVYNSSLGYKGELTRIVGPTEQAHRTPKFTVTRSVRG
;
A
#
# COMPACT_ATOMS: atom_id res chain seq x y z
N MET A 1 15.17 -1.85 -30.43
CA MET A 1 15.51 -0.84 -29.41
C MET A 1 16.52 -1.46 -28.44
N ASP A 2 17.58 -0.74 -28.11
CA ASP A 2 18.64 -1.24 -27.20
C ASP A 2 18.64 -0.44 -25.88
N PHE A 3 17.47 -0.43 -25.21
CA PHE A 3 17.34 0.21 -23.91
C PHE A 3 18.19 -0.54 -22.87
N PRO A 4 19.02 0.15 -22.08
CA PRO A 4 19.98 -0.49 -21.18
C PRO A 4 19.32 -0.95 -19.86
N TYR A 5 18.38 -1.90 -19.91
CA TYR A 5 17.64 -2.43 -18.75
C TYR A 5 18.53 -2.80 -17.56
N ARG A 6 19.75 -3.27 -17.79
CA ARG A 6 20.71 -3.67 -16.75
C ARG A 6 21.18 -2.51 -15.86
N ARG A 7 20.95 -1.25 -16.26
CA ARG A 7 21.23 -0.06 -15.45
C ARG A 7 20.17 0.21 -14.41
N LEU A 8 18.96 -0.33 -14.58
CA LEU A 8 17.88 -0.16 -13.61
C LEU A 8 18.23 -0.80 -12.27
N ARG A 9 17.80 -0.15 -11.19
CA ARG A 9 17.96 -0.59 -9.81
C ARG A 9 16.61 -0.75 -9.14
N ARG A 10 16.54 -1.67 -8.18
CA ARG A 10 15.34 -1.93 -7.39
C ARG A 10 15.24 -1.01 -6.15
N TRP A 11 16.36 -0.42 -5.74
CA TRP A 11 16.44 0.42 -4.55
C TRP A 11 15.35 1.51 -4.54
N PRO A 12 14.62 1.72 -3.41
CA PRO A 12 14.87 1.22 -2.05
C PRO A 12 14.30 -0.18 -1.74
N ASP A 13 13.75 -0.90 -2.71
CA ASP A 13 13.38 -2.30 -2.51
C ASP A 13 14.64 -3.20 -2.43
N VAL A 14 14.43 -4.47 -2.03
CA VAL A 14 15.53 -5.43 -1.84
C VAL A 14 16.31 -5.62 -3.13
N GLU A 15 17.62 -5.48 -3.06
CA GLU A 15 18.56 -5.80 -4.14
C GLU A 15 19.33 -7.08 -3.80
N ALA A 16 19.48 -7.98 -4.75
CA ALA A 16 20.32 -9.17 -4.68
C ALA A 16 20.77 -9.56 -6.08
N ASP A 17 21.86 -10.30 -6.20
CA ASP A 17 22.47 -10.68 -7.49
C ASP A 17 21.50 -11.41 -8.45
N ASN A 18 20.53 -12.12 -7.90
CA ASN A 18 19.50 -12.86 -8.63
C ASN A 18 18.20 -12.06 -8.84
N LEU A 19 18.11 -10.82 -8.37
CA LEU A 19 16.96 -9.94 -8.51
C LEU A 19 17.27 -8.82 -9.52
N GLN A 20 16.44 -8.73 -10.55
CA GLN A 20 16.54 -7.66 -11.55
C GLN A 20 15.37 -6.69 -11.39
N ALA A 21 15.61 -5.44 -11.78
CA ALA A 21 14.59 -4.38 -11.80
C ALA A 21 13.70 -4.42 -13.05
N TRP A 22 13.77 -5.49 -13.82
CA TRP A 22 13.02 -5.71 -15.05
C TRP A 22 12.91 -7.20 -15.35
N ASP A 23 11.97 -7.58 -16.19
CA ASP A 23 11.87 -8.95 -16.71
C ASP A 23 11.47 -8.97 -18.21
N ALA A 24 11.35 -10.15 -18.77
CA ALA A 24 10.98 -10.29 -20.18
C ALA A 24 9.58 -9.77 -20.50
N THR A 25 8.68 -9.62 -19.50
CA THR A 25 7.35 -9.06 -19.70
C THR A 25 7.43 -7.58 -20.04
N ASP A 26 8.33 -6.83 -19.37
CA ASP A 26 8.56 -5.42 -19.64
C ASP A 26 9.00 -5.18 -21.08
N GLU A 27 9.99 -5.97 -21.55
CA GLU A 27 10.48 -5.86 -22.92
C GLU A 27 9.41 -6.21 -23.95
N VAL A 28 8.58 -7.25 -23.69
CA VAL A 28 7.49 -7.63 -24.59
C VAL A 28 6.41 -6.56 -24.63
N LEU A 29 6.07 -5.97 -23.49
CA LEU A 29 5.14 -4.83 -23.40
C LEU A 29 5.66 -3.63 -24.18
N VAL A 30 6.91 -3.24 -23.99
CA VAL A 30 7.55 -2.12 -24.72
C VAL A 30 7.53 -2.39 -26.23
N THR A 31 7.96 -3.56 -26.67
CA THR A 31 7.99 -3.93 -28.10
C THR A 31 6.60 -3.83 -28.71
N ARG A 32 5.58 -4.35 -28.03
CA ARG A 32 4.19 -4.29 -28.50
C ARG A 32 3.66 -2.87 -28.55
N THR A 33 4.04 -2.03 -27.57
CA THR A 33 3.68 -0.62 -27.51
C THR A 33 4.21 0.16 -28.70
N LEU A 34 5.49 -0.02 -29.02
CA LEU A 34 6.11 0.67 -30.16
C LEU A 34 5.39 0.37 -31.47
N ALA A 35 5.05 -0.92 -31.69
CA ALA A 35 4.31 -1.32 -32.89
C ALA A 35 2.90 -0.72 -32.94
N LEU A 36 2.16 -0.73 -31.82
CA LEU A 36 0.82 -0.13 -31.76
C LEU A 36 0.83 1.40 -31.88
N ALA A 37 1.84 2.05 -31.29
CA ALA A 37 1.96 3.50 -31.36
C ALA A 37 2.26 3.96 -32.80
N GLU A 38 3.09 3.24 -33.53
CA GLU A 38 3.34 3.49 -34.94
C GLU A 38 2.10 3.20 -35.80
N GLU A 39 1.46 2.04 -35.61
CA GLU A 39 0.27 1.62 -36.38
C GLU A 39 -0.91 2.60 -36.23
N ARG A 40 -1.09 3.17 -35.03
CA ARG A 40 -2.27 3.96 -34.66
C ARG A 40 -1.98 5.45 -34.50
N ASP A 41 -0.77 5.89 -34.76
CA ASP A 41 -0.29 7.28 -34.56
C ASP A 41 -0.61 7.77 -33.12
N ILE A 42 -0.06 7.08 -32.11
CA ILE A 42 -0.30 7.37 -30.69
C ILE A 42 0.85 8.19 -30.13
N ALA A 43 0.55 9.37 -29.60
CA ALA A 43 1.50 10.22 -28.91
C ALA A 43 1.76 9.74 -27.48
N GLY A 44 2.93 10.09 -26.89
CA GLY A 44 3.26 9.72 -25.52
C GLY A 44 2.26 10.22 -24.48
N SER A 45 1.62 11.36 -24.69
CA SER A 45 0.56 11.90 -23.83
C SER A 45 -0.75 11.08 -23.85
N GLU A 46 -0.91 10.18 -24.81
CA GLU A 46 -2.04 9.28 -24.94
C GLU A 46 -1.71 7.86 -24.38
N ILE A 47 -0.53 7.71 -23.78
CA ILE A 47 -0.08 6.46 -23.15
C ILE A 47 -0.20 6.56 -21.63
N ALA A 48 -0.81 5.54 -21.00
CA ALA A 48 -0.77 5.32 -19.56
C ALA A 48 -0.08 3.99 -19.26
N VAL A 49 0.73 3.94 -18.20
CA VAL A 49 1.46 2.75 -17.74
C VAL A 49 1.04 2.46 -16.30
N ILE A 50 0.63 1.24 -16.03
CA ILE A 50 0.14 0.81 -14.71
C ILE A 50 0.96 -0.40 -14.25
N GLY A 51 1.53 -0.31 -13.04
CA GLY A 51 2.25 -1.42 -12.40
C GLY A 51 3.69 -1.60 -12.87
N ASP A 52 4.33 -0.56 -13.39
CA ASP A 52 5.74 -0.56 -13.81
C ASP A 52 6.69 -0.49 -12.61
N GLU A 53 6.92 -1.64 -11.96
CA GLU A 53 7.52 -1.75 -10.62
C GLU A 53 8.74 -0.86 -10.37
N TYR A 54 9.66 -0.75 -11.35
CA TYR A 54 10.93 0.00 -11.20
C TYR A 54 11.21 0.94 -12.37
N GLY A 55 10.25 1.14 -13.25
CA GLY A 55 10.35 2.06 -14.38
C GLY A 55 10.84 1.43 -15.69
N ALA A 56 10.86 0.11 -15.81
CA ALA A 56 11.38 -0.57 -16.98
C ALA A 56 10.61 -0.24 -18.26
N ILE A 57 9.29 -0.16 -18.19
CA ILE A 57 8.41 0.18 -19.32
C ILE A 57 8.46 1.68 -19.59
N THR A 58 8.20 2.50 -18.57
CA THR A 58 8.13 3.95 -18.67
C THR A 58 9.42 4.55 -19.19
N LEU A 59 10.57 4.14 -18.65
CA LEU A 59 11.87 4.68 -19.03
C LEU A 59 12.30 4.22 -20.43
N ALA A 60 11.99 2.97 -20.82
CA ALA A 60 12.27 2.50 -22.18
C ALA A 60 11.46 3.26 -23.22
N LEU A 61 10.18 3.57 -22.95
CA LEU A 61 9.35 4.38 -23.84
C LEU A 61 9.84 5.85 -23.88
N THR A 62 10.26 6.38 -22.72
CA THR A 62 10.83 7.74 -22.65
C THR A 62 12.13 7.85 -23.44
N ASP A 63 13.01 6.84 -23.36
CA ASP A 63 14.24 6.74 -24.16
C ASP A 63 13.94 6.64 -25.66
N ALA A 64 12.84 5.98 -26.03
CA ALA A 64 12.32 5.92 -27.41
C ALA A 64 11.76 7.24 -27.94
N GLY A 65 11.71 8.29 -27.13
CA GLY A 65 11.25 9.61 -27.52
C GLY A 65 9.81 9.95 -27.15
N PHE A 66 9.05 9.05 -26.50
CA PHE A 66 7.71 9.37 -26.01
C PHE A 66 7.78 10.37 -24.86
N ARG A 67 6.88 11.35 -24.85
CA ARG A 67 6.78 12.38 -23.82
C ARG A 67 5.35 12.55 -23.35
N GLY A 68 5.18 12.90 -22.05
CA GLY A 68 3.86 13.07 -21.45
C GLY A 68 3.20 11.76 -21.02
N ILE A 69 3.96 10.66 -20.94
CA ILE A 69 3.48 9.37 -20.43
C ILE A 69 2.97 9.56 -19.00
N ARG A 70 1.80 9.00 -18.73
CA ARG A 70 1.22 8.96 -17.37
C ARG A 70 1.47 7.60 -16.76
N VAL A 71 1.94 7.58 -15.52
CA VAL A 71 2.31 6.32 -14.85
C VAL A 71 1.64 6.22 -13.49
N HIS A 72 1.09 5.06 -13.19
CA HIS A 72 0.62 4.68 -11.87
C HIS A 72 1.48 3.55 -11.32
N GLN A 73 2.02 3.76 -10.13
CA GLN A 73 2.76 2.76 -9.39
C GLN A 73 2.15 2.63 -7.99
N ASP A 74 1.69 1.43 -7.66
CA ASP A 74 1.06 1.16 -6.36
C ASP A 74 2.05 1.27 -5.20
N LEU A 75 3.25 0.69 -5.35
CA LEU A 75 4.21 0.62 -4.25
C LEU A 75 5.05 1.90 -4.11
N ALA A 76 5.13 2.46 -2.92
CA ALA A 76 5.99 3.60 -2.59
C ALA A 76 7.47 3.34 -2.95
N THR A 77 7.96 2.11 -2.74
CA THR A 77 9.30 1.68 -3.16
C THR A 77 9.47 1.74 -4.68
N GLY A 78 8.46 1.33 -5.44
CA GLY A 78 8.46 1.40 -6.90
C GLY A 78 8.48 2.84 -7.43
N ARG A 79 7.68 3.74 -6.84
CA ARG A 79 7.70 5.18 -7.17
C ARG A 79 9.10 5.78 -6.96
N ARG A 80 9.71 5.49 -5.81
CA ARG A 80 11.08 5.95 -5.49
C ARG A 80 12.12 5.35 -6.44
N ALA A 81 11.98 4.08 -6.81
CA ALA A 81 12.87 3.41 -7.75
C ALA A 81 12.76 4.01 -9.16
N LEU A 82 11.54 4.20 -9.68
CA LEU A 82 11.28 4.86 -10.95
C LEU A 82 11.91 6.26 -10.97
N ALA A 83 11.64 7.10 -9.97
CA ALA A 83 12.18 8.45 -9.87
C ALA A 83 13.71 8.48 -9.82
N ARG A 84 14.33 7.53 -9.10
CA ARG A 84 15.79 7.39 -9.03
C ARG A 84 16.37 6.93 -10.36
N ASN A 85 15.85 5.86 -10.96
CA ASN A 85 16.31 5.33 -12.23
C ASN A 85 16.22 6.39 -13.33
N ALA A 86 15.12 7.15 -13.37
CA ALA A 86 14.93 8.26 -14.29
C ALA A 86 16.05 9.31 -14.16
N ARG A 87 16.35 9.72 -12.93
CA ARG A 87 17.41 10.71 -12.65
C ARG A 87 18.81 10.19 -13.04
N GLU A 88 19.13 8.94 -12.69
CA GLU A 88 20.42 8.33 -12.99
C GLU A 88 20.63 8.09 -14.50
N MET A 89 19.54 7.97 -15.26
CA MET A 89 19.58 7.81 -16.72
C MET A 89 19.39 9.14 -17.48
N GLY A 90 19.05 10.23 -16.78
CA GLY A 90 18.78 11.52 -17.41
C GLY A 90 17.50 11.53 -18.25
N LEU A 91 16.51 10.72 -17.86
CA LEU A 91 15.23 10.58 -18.56
C LEU A 91 14.13 11.32 -17.80
N ASP A 92 13.38 12.14 -18.53
CA ASP A 92 12.21 12.86 -18.09
C ASP A 92 11.09 12.75 -19.15
N GLY A 93 9.89 13.26 -18.87
CA GLY A 93 8.81 13.25 -19.86
C GLY A 93 7.69 12.29 -19.51
N PHE A 94 7.63 11.83 -18.26
CA PHE A 94 6.48 11.14 -17.68
C PHE A 94 5.99 11.86 -16.43
N ARG A 95 4.77 11.52 -15.96
CA ARG A 95 4.17 12.05 -14.73
C ARG A 95 3.52 10.92 -13.95
N GLU A 96 3.73 10.92 -12.64
CA GLU A 96 3.07 9.99 -11.72
C GLU A 96 1.65 10.46 -11.38
N HIS A 97 0.73 9.51 -11.33
CA HIS A 97 -0.68 9.71 -11.00
C HIS A 97 -1.17 8.60 -10.07
N GLU A 98 -2.22 8.89 -9.31
CA GLU A 98 -3.01 7.83 -8.68
C GLU A 98 -3.90 7.13 -9.72
N LEU A 99 -4.50 5.97 -9.36
CA LEU A 99 -5.43 5.25 -10.23
C LEU A 99 -6.78 5.99 -10.25
N GLU A 100 -6.79 7.10 -10.93
CA GLU A 100 -7.91 8.03 -11.01
C GLU A 100 -8.09 8.52 -12.46
N ARG A 101 -9.11 9.35 -12.66
CA ARG A 101 -9.43 9.91 -13.98
C ARG A 101 -8.23 10.56 -14.67
N ASP A 102 -7.39 11.29 -13.93
CA ASP A 102 -6.27 12.06 -14.51
C ASP A 102 -5.18 11.14 -15.10
N LEU A 103 -5.05 9.92 -14.60
CA LEU A 103 -4.19 8.90 -15.20
C LEU A 103 -4.69 8.50 -16.61
N LEU A 104 -6.00 8.37 -16.79
CA LEU A 104 -6.59 7.64 -17.92
C LEU A 104 -7.31 8.53 -18.93
N ALA A 105 -7.72 9.76 -18.56
CA ALA A 105 -8.48 10.65 -19.46
C ALA A 105 -7.75 10.87 -20.80
N GLY A 106 -8.39 10.45 -21.90
CA GLY A 106 -7.83 10.55 -23.25
C GLY A 106 -6.70 9.56 -23.57
N ALA A 107 -6.43 8.57 -22.71
CA ALA A 107 -5.49 7.50 -23.02
C ALA A 107 -6.06 6.61 -24.14
N ARG A 108 -5.30 6.42 -25.22
CA ARG A 108 -5.61 5.51 -26.32
C ARG A 108 -4.84 4.20 -26.24
N LEU A 109 -3.78 4.16 -25.41
CA LEU A 109 -3.00 2.96 -25.12
C LEU A 109 -2.69 2.89 -23.62
N VAL A 110 -3.11 1.81 -22.98
CA VAL A 110 -2.83 1.54 -21.56
C VAL A 110 -2.01 0.27 -21.47
N LEU A 111 -0.87 0.35 -20.80
CA LEU A 111 0.01 -0.79 -20.51
C LEU A 111 -0.20 -1.20 -19.07
N LEU A 112 -0.32 -2.49 -18.84
CA LEU A 112 -0.55 -3.04 -17.52
C LEU A 112 0.36 -4.23 -17.25
N GLN A 113 1.19 -4.14 -16.23
CA GLN A 113 1.72 -5.34 -15.57
C GLN A 113 0.58 -6.02 -14.82
N LEU A 114 0.25 -7.26 -15.21
CA LEU A 114 -0.88 -7.97 -14.62
C LEU A 114 -0.71 -8.13 -13.10
N PRO A 115 -1.65 -7.59 -12.31
CA PRO A 115 -1.60 -7.74 -10.86
C PRO A 115 -1.89 -9.19 -10.45
N LYS A 116 -1.49 -9.56 -9.24
CA LYS A 116 -1.76 -10.90 -8.68
C LYS A 116 -3.22 -11.09 -8.28
N ALA A 117 -3.86 -10.00 -7.80
CA ALA A 117 -5.25 -10.05 -7.33
C ALA A 117 -6.22 -9.78 -8.49
N LEU A 118 -7.21 -10.65 -8.67
CA LEU A 118 -8.24 -10.43 -9.70
C LEU A 118 -9.13 -9.23 -9.39
N ALA A 119 -9.32 -8.89 -8.12
CA ALA A 119 -10.06 -7.71 -7.71
C ALA A 119 -9.35 -6.41 -8.14
N GLU A 120 -8.03 -6.34 -8.02
CA GLU A 120 -7.22 -5.24 -8.51
C GLU A 120 -7.29 -5.12 -10.04
N LEU A 121 -7.22 -6.26 -10.75
CA LEU A 121 -7.40 -6.29 -12.20
C LEU A 121 -8.79 -5.79 -12.62
N GLU A 122 -9.84 -6.16 -11.88
CA GLU A 122 -11.22 -5.72 -12.14
C GLU A 122 -11.36 -4.20 -11.97
N GLU A 123 -10.81 -3.65 -10.88
CA GLU A 123 -10.80 -2.21 -10.63
C GLU A 123 -10.06 -1.44 -11.74
N ILE A 124 -8.87 -1.91 -12.13
CA ILE A 124 -8.10 -1.28 -13.22
C ILE A 124 -8.85 -1.37 -14.55
N ALA A 125 -9.44 -2.52 -14.88
CA ALA A 125 -10.17 -2.71 -16.13
C ALA A 125 -11.42 -1.81 -16.21
N ASP A 126 -12.19 -1.68 -15.11
CA ASP A 126 -13.31 -0.76 -15.01
C ASP A 126 -12.85 0.70 -15.16
N ALA A 127 -11.79 1.09 -14.46
CA ALA A 127 -11.23 2.44 -14.54
C ALA A 127 -10.80 2.81 -15.97
N VAL A 128 -10.13 1.89 -16.68
CA VAL A 128 -9.73 2.09 -18.08
C VAL A 128 -10.95 2.23 -18.98
N ALA A 129 -11.94 1.33 -18.87
CA ALA A 129 -13.15 1.41 -19.69
C ALA A 129 -13.97 2.67 -19.41
N ARG A 130 -13.95 3.16 -18.17
CA ARG A 130 -14.71 4.33 -17.69
C ARG A 130 -14.11 5.66 -18.12
N TRP A 131 -12.78 5.80 -18.12
CA TRP A 131 -12.12 7.12 -18.21
C TRP A 131 -11.23 7.29 -19.43
N ALA A 132 -10.76 6.20 -20.05
CA ALA A 132 -9.91 6.29 -21.24
C ALA A 132 -10.67 6.71 -22.50
N ALA A 133 -9.96 6.88 -23.60
CA ALA A 133 -10.58 7.18 -24.88
C ALA A 133 -11.46 6.01 -25.38
N PRO A 134 -12.53 6.28 -26.15
CA PRO A 134 -13.43 5.23 -26.65
C PRO A 134 -12.74 4.17 -27.53
N ASP A 135 -11.61 4.51 -28.13
CA ASP A 135 -10.80 3.62 -28.96
C ASP A 135 -9.59 3.05 -28.22
N VAL A 136 -9.60 3.08 -26.89
CA VAL A 136 -8.49 2.60 -26.06
C VAL A 136 -8.19 1.11 -26.31
N VAL A 137 -6.90 0.81 -26.30
CA VAL A 137 -6.38 -0.57 -26.21
C VAL A 137 -5.63 -0.73 -24.91
N LEU A 138 -6.05 -1.71 -24.12
CA LEU A 138 -5.34 -2.15 -22.91
C LEU A 138 -4.47 -3.37 -23.27
N VAL A 139 -3.17 -3.24 -23.08
CA VAL A 139 -2.19 -4.32 -23.26
C VAL A 139 -1.70 -4.74 -21.88
N ALA A 140 -2.19 -5.89 -21.41
CA ALA A 140 -1.84 -6.43 -20.10
C ALA A 140 -0.83 -7.57 -20.26
N GLY A 141 0.32 -7.47 -19.59
CA GLY A 141 1.41 -8.45 -19.67
C GLY A 141 1.66 -9.18 -18.35
N GLY A 142 2.06 -10.45 -18.45
CA GLY A 142 2.44 -11.25 -17.28
C GLY A 142 3.25 -12.49 -17.61
N ARG A 143 3.93 -13.05 -16.61
CA ARG A 143 4.64 -14.34 -16.74
C ARG A 143 3.62 -15.47 -16.86
N VAL A 144 3.74 -16.30 -17.89
CA VAL A 144 2.79 -17.40 -18.18
C VAL A 144 2.50 -18.28 -16.97
N LYS A 145 3.50 -18.55 -16.13
CA LYS A 145 3.34 -19.38 -14.91
C LYS A 145 2.39 -18.80 -13.86
N HIS A 146 2.07 -17.51 -13.95
CA HIS A 146 1.17 -16.79 -13.02
C HIS A 146 -0.15 -16.40 -13.67
N MET A 147 -0.32 -16.69 -14.96
CA MET A 147 -1.54 -16.35 -15.69
C MET A 147 -2.59 -17.45 -15.58
N THR A 148 -3.85 -17.04 -15.51
CA THR A 148 -5.02 -17.93 -15.47
C THR A 148 -6.10 -17.44 -16.42
N LEU A 149 -7.04 -18.29 -16.81
CA LEU A 149 -8.18 -17.88 -17.64
C LEU A 149 -9.09 -16.86 -16.95
N ALA A 150 -9.11 -16.84 -15.62
CA ALA A 150 -9.89 -15.86 -14.86
C ALA A 150 -9.51 -14.40 -15.17
N GLN A 151 -8.26 -14.14 -15.56
CA GLN A 151 -7.84 -12.80 -15.99
C GLN A 151 -8.57 -12.35 -17.26
N ASN A 152 -8.77 -13.25 -18.22
CA ASN A 152 -9.54 -12.95 -19.44
C ASN A 152 -11.02 -12.70 -19.12
N GLU A 153 -11.58 -13.47 -18.19
CA GLU A 153 -12.97 -13.29 -17.74
C GLU A 153 -13.18 -11.95 -17.06
N VAL A 154 -12.24 -11.54 -16.19
CA VAL A 154 -12.28 -10.24 -15.52
C VAL A 154 -12.20 -9.11 -16.54
N LEU A 155 -11.23 -9.14 -17.45
CA LEU A 155 -11.11 -8.14 -18.51
C LEU A 155 -12.36 -8.10 -19.41
N GLY A 156 -12.98 -9.24 -19.69
CA GLY A 156 -14.21 -9.35 -20.48
C GLY A 156 -15.45 -8.71 -19.86
N ARG A 157 -15.42 -8.36 -18.58
CA ARG A 157 -16.49 -7.57 -17.94
C ARG A 157 -16.49 -6.13 -18.44
N SER A 158 -15.32 -5.54 -18.67
CA SER A 158 -15.13 -4.15 -19.07
C SER A 158 -14.85 -3.96 -20.57
N PHE A 159 -14.45 -5.03 -21.30
CA PHE A 159 -14.10 -4.96 -22.71
C PHE A 159 -14.86 -6.02 -23.53
N ALA A 160 -15.32 -5.63 -24.74
CA ALA A 160 -16.01 -6.56 -25.63
C ALA A 160 -15.06 -7.55 -26.29
N ARG A 161 -13.83 -7.15 -26.53
CA ARG A 161 -12.81 -7.97 -27.16
C ARG A 161 -11.63 -8.16 -26.24
N VAL A 162 -11.35 -9.42 -25.86
CA VAL A 162 -10.21 -9.83 -25.03
C VAL A 162 -9.49 -10.98 -25.74
N GLN A 163 -8.24 -10.77 -26.08
CA GLN A 163 -7.48 -11.74 -26.84
C GLN A 163 -6.08 -11.96 -26.20
N ALA A 164 -5.82 -13.18 -25.78
CA ALA A 164 -4.47 -13.56 -25.37
C ALA A 164 -3.59 -13.79 -26.62
N GLU A 165 -2.44 -13.14 -26.64
CA GLU A 165 -1.45 -13.32 -27.70
C GLU A 165 -0.59 -14.57 -27.46
N ARG A 166 0.23 -14.95 -28.47
CA ARG A 166 1.17 -16.06 -28.33
C ARG A 166 2.23 -15.72 -27.26
N ALA A 167 2.55 -16.71 -26.42
CA ALA A 167 3.58 -16.53 -25.42
C ALA A 167 4.97 -16.31 -26.06
N GLU A 168 5.70 -15.35 -25.55
CA GLU A 168 7.05 -15.02 -25.94
C GLU A 168 7.93 -14.89 -24.68
N ARG A 169 9.14 -15.48 -24.68
CA ARG A 169 10.13 -15.38 -23.57
C ARG A 169 9.54 -15.74 -22.20
N LYS A 170 8.60 -16.71 -22.15
CA LYS A 170 7.84 -17.13 -20.96
C LYS A 170 6.91 -16.03 -20.40
N SER A 171 6.62 -15.00 -21.16
CA SER A 171 5.63 -13.96 -20.90
C SER A 171 4.50 -14.05 -21.92
N ARG A 172 3.34 -13.51 -21.62
CA ARG A 172 2.21 -13.44 -22.53
C ARG A 172 1.48 -12.13 -22.33
N LEU A 173 1.01 -11.55 -23.43
CA LEU A 173 0.13 -10.40 -23.42
C LEU A 173 -1.33 -10.84 -23.56
N ILE A 174 -2.21 -10.07 -22.95
CA ILE A 174 -3.65 -10.07 -23.17
C ILE A 174 -3.99 -8.68 -23.68
N VAL A 175 -4.55 -8.60 -24.87
CA VAL A 175 -4.99 -7.35 -25.49
C VAL A 175 -6.50 -7.25 -25.31
N ALA A 176 -6.96 -6.17 -24.65
CA ALA A 176 -8.37 -5.86 -24.47
C ALA A 176 -8.70 -4.56 -25.21
N SER A 177 -9.80 -4.53 -25.95
CA SER A 177 -10.26 -3.40 -26.74
C SER A 177 -11.79 -3.36 -26.80
N GLU A 178 -12.35 -2.31 -27.38
CA GLU A 178 -13.78 -2.08 -27.43
C GLU A 178 -14.37 -2.00 -26.01
N PRO A 179 -14.07 -0.91 -25.27
CA PRO A 179 -14.57 -0.74 -23.90
C PRO A 179 -16.10 -0.78 -23.90
N ARG A 180 -16.65 -1.52 -22.92
CA ARG A 180 -18.09 -1.61 -22.70
C ARG A 180 -18.58 -0.39 -21.93
N GLU A 181 -19.86 -0.11 -22.01
CA GLU A 181 -20.52 0.75 -21.06
C GLU A 181 -20.41 0.11 -19.65
N VAL A 182 -19.81 0.83 -18.72
CA VAL A 182 -19.64 0.38 -17.33
C VAL A 182 -20.75 0.94 -16.44
N PRO A 183 -21.14 0.25 -15.34
CA PRO A 183 -22.15 0.73 -14.41
C PRO A 183 -21.81 2.12 -13.86
N ALA A 184 -22.83 2.93 -13.53
CA ALA A 184 -22.64 4.26 -12.96
C ALA A 184 -21.80 4.21 -11.67
N GLU A 185 -22.03 3.21 -10.81
CA GLU A 185 -21.22 2.94 -9.63
C GLU A 185 -20.10 1.96 -10.00
N PRO A 186 -18.83 2.31 -9.71
CA PRO A 186 -17.71 1.42 -9.94
C PRO A 186 -17.75 0.20 -8.99
N PRO A 187 -17.17 -0.95 -9.36
CA PRO A 187 -17.12 -2.15 -8.52
C PRO A 187 -16.27 -1.96 -7.26
N PHE A 188 -15.42 -0.96 -7.22
CA PHE A 188 -14.56 -0.57 -6.10
C PHE A 188 -14.62 0.94 -5.87
N PRO A 189 -14.41 1.36 -4.58
CA PRO A 189 -14.12 0.53 -3.41
C PRO A 189 -15.37 -0.22 -2.89
N VAL A 190 -15.14 -1.42 -2.34
CA VAL A 190 -16.18 -2.21 -1.64
C VAL A 190 -16.29 -1.75 -0.20
N ARG A 191 -17.52 -1.65 0.33
CA ARG A 191 -17.80 -1.28 1.72
C ARG A 191 -18.42 -2.46 2.47
N ALA A 192 -17.97 -2.70 3.70
CA ALA A 192 -18.56 -3.68 4.61
C ALA A 192 -18.50 -3.19 6.07
N GLU A 193 -19.45 -3.61 6.89
CA GLU A 193 -19.50 -3.31 8.32
C GLU A 193 -19.18 -4.56 9.14
N HIS A 194 -18.36 -4.38 10.18
CA HIS A 194 -17.93 -5.43 11.10
C HIS A 194 -17.97 -4.89 12.52
N ASP A 195 -18.95 -5.32 13.32
CA ASP A 195 -19.10 -4.94 14.74
C ASP A 195 -19.03 -3.41 14.97
N GLY A 196 -19.70 -2.63 14.10
CA GLY A 196 -19.72 -1.17 14.15
C GLY A 196 -18.52 -0.48 13.49
N LEU A 197 -17.54 -1.23 12.99
CA LEU A 197 -16.42 -0.72 12.20
C LEU A 197 -16.73 -0.83 10.70
N ILE A 198 -16.74 0.28 10.00
CA ILE A 198 -16.94 0.32 8.55
C ILE A 198 -15.58 0.21 7.86
N LEU A 199 -15.41 -0.84 7.07
CA LEU A 199 -14.22 -1.01 6.21
C LEU A 199 -14.56 -0.67 4.77
N VAL A 200 -13.65 0.06 4.13
CA VAL A 200 -13.72 0.41 2.71
C VAL A 200 -12.44 -0.09 2.04
N ALA A 201 -12.57 -0.82 0.93
CA ALA A 201 -11.41 -1.45 0.30
C ALA A 201 -11.42 -1.33 -1.22
N HIS A 202 -10.33 -0.85 -1.79
CA HIS A 202 -9.98 -0.96 -3.19
C HIS A 202 -9.53 -2.37 -3.55
N GLY A 203 -9.55 -2.74 -4.82
CA GLY A 203 -9.27 -4.10 -5.29
C GLY A 203 -7.85 -4.60 -5.00
N GLY A 204 -6.87 -3.69 -4.92
CA GLY A 204 -5.48 -3.99 -4.55
C GLY A 204 -5.25 -4.13 -3.04
N ALA A 205 -6.21 -3.74 -2.19
CA ALA A 205 -6.04 -3.81 -0.75
C ALA A 205 -6.10 -5.26 -0.22
N PHE A 206 -5.12 -5.62 0.63
CA PHE A 206 -5.08 -6.94 1.25
C PHE A 206 -6.37 -7.24 2.04
N ALA A 207 -6.87 -8.46 1.95
CA ALA A 207 -8.10 -8.96 2.55
C ALA A 207 -9.41 -8.27 2.07
N GLY A 208 -9.33 -7.21 1.25
CA GLY A 208 -10.50 -6.43 0.84
C GLY A 208 -11.23 -5.81 2.05
N ALA A 209 -12.54 -5.59 1.95
CA ALA A 209 -13.35 -5.04 3.04
C ALA A 209 -13.70 -6.10 4.12
N ARG A 210 -12.74 -6.96 4.51
CA ARG A 210 -12.91 -7.98 5.54
C ARG A 210 -11.88 -7.77 6.64
N LEU A 211 -12.29 -8.02 7.88
CA LEU A 211 -11.33 -8.12 8.97
C LEU A 211 -10.50 -9.40 8.81
N ASP A 212 -9.21 -9.27 8.54
CA ASP A 212 -8.28 -10.39 8.61
C ASP A 212 -8.27 -11.01 10.02
N ILE A 213 -8.05 -12.32 10.09
CA ILE A 213 -8.11 -13.05 11.36
C ILE A 213 -7.04 -12.54 12.34
N GLY A 214 -5.82 -12.25 11.86
CA GLY A 214 -4.75 -11.69 12.68
C GLY A 214 -5.13 -10.31 13.22
N THR A 215 -5.64 -9.43 12.36
CA THR A 215 -6.16 -8.12 12.73
C THR A 215 -7.23 -8.23 13.82
N ARG A 216 -8.19 -9.14 13.68
CA ARG A 216 -9.26 -9.36 14.70
C ARG A 216 -8.66 -9.77 16.04
N VAL A 217 -7.72 -10.71 16.05
CA VAL A 217 -7.06 -11.17 17.29
C VAL A 217 -6.30 -10.03 17.97
N LEU A 218 -5.70 -9.10 17.22
CA LEU A 218 -5.03 -7.93 17.79
C LEU A 218 -6.06 -6.89 18.28
N LEU A 219 -7.17 -6.68 17.57
CA LEU A 219 -8.25 -5.80 17.98
C LEU A 219 -8.85 -6.18 19.34
N ASP A 220 -8.98 -7.48 19.63
CA ASP A 220 -9.44 -8.00 20.92
C ASP A 220 -8.52 -7.59 22.09
N GLN A 221 -7.28 -7.16 21.80
CA GLN A 221 -6.33 -6.69 22.80
C GLN A 221 -6.33 -5.17 23.01
N LEU A 222 -7.05 -4.39 22.18
CA LEU A 222 -7.10 -2.92 22.29
C LEU A 222 -7.38 -2.39 23.70
N PRO A 223 -8.27 -2.99 24.52
CA PRO A 223 -8.51 -2.53 25.88
C PRO A 223 -7.29 -2.59 26.81
N LEU A 224 -6.24 -3.34 26.43
CA LEU A 224 -5.01 -3.49 27.18
C LEU A 224 -3.89 -2.53 26.71
N LEU A 225 -4.00 -2.00 25.48
CA LEU A 225 -2.99 -1.15 24.88
C LEU A 225 -2.92 0.22 25.57
N GLY A 226 -1.71 0.67 25.83
CA GLY A 226 -1.47 1.99 26.41
C GLY A 226 -1.72 2.10 27.92
N ARG A 227 -2.23 1.07 28.62
CA ARG A 227 -2.46 1.15 30.08
C ARG A 227 -1.22 1.42 30.89
N SER A 228 -0.04 0.97 30.43
CA SER A 228 1.25 1.26 31.07
C SER A 228 1.70 2.69 30.85
N GLN A 229 1.34 3.32 29.76
CA GLN A 229 1.65 4.70 29.43
C GLN A 229 0.73 5.67 30.18
N LEU A 230 -0.57 5.37 30.29
CA LEU A 230 -1.54 6.16 31.06
C LEU A 230 -1.17 6.21 32.54
N ARG A 231 -0.62 5.12 33.12
CA ARG A 231 -0.17 5.09 34.52
C ARG A 231 1.09 5.92 34.80
N LYS A 232 1.90 6.23 33.79
CA LYS A 232 3.08 7.10 33.94
C LYS A 232 2.72 8.58 33.96
N ASN A 233 1.59 8.94 33.38
CA ASN A 233 1.08 10.32 33.28
C ASN A 233 0.04 10.64 34.36
N ASP A 234 -0.38 9.68 35.19
CA ASP A 234 -1.21 9.95 36.36
C ASP A 234 -0.35 10.68 37.43
N PRO A 235 -0.68 11.93 37.79
CA PRO A 235 0.01 12.61 38.89
C PRO A 235 -0.17 11.79 40.16
N ASN A 236 0.91 11.59 40.90
CA ASN A 236 0.92 10.92 42.19
C ASN A 236 -0.20 11.49 43.07
N PRO A 237 -1.18 10.70 43.56
CA PRO A 237 -2.30 11.21 44.34
C PRO A 237 -1.90 11.94 45.66
N ALA A 238 -0.61 12.00 45.99
CA ALA A 238 -0.09 12.71 47.15
C ALA A 238 0.21 14.21 46.91
N GLU A 239 0.03 14.76 45.68
CA GLU A 239 0.36 16.18 45.35
C GLU A 239 -0.84 17.03 44.96
N ILE A 240 -2.07 16.63 45.28
CA ILE A 240 -3.24 17.48 45.02
C ILE A 240 -3.45 18.42 46.25
N THR A 241 -2.85 19.58 46.21
CA THR A 241 -3.25 20.70 47.07
C THR A 241 -4.43 21.47 46.43
N PRO A 242 -5.49 21.78 47.17
CA PRO A 242 -6.66 22.49 46.64
C PRO A 242 -6.41 24.00 46.66
N GLU A 243 -5.90 24.57 45.57
CA GLU A 243 -6.00 26.01 45.37
C GLU A 243 -6.00 26.38 43.88
N SER A 244 -7.04 27.14 43.52
CA SER A 244 -7.29 27.97 42.34
C SER A 244 -8.36 27.46 41.36
N ALA A 245 -9.63 27.69 41.74
CA ALA A 245 -10.70 27.91 40.80
C ALA A 245 -10.58 29.35 40.24
N GLY A 246 -10.08 29.50 39.05
CA GLY A 246 -9.98 30.79 38.31
C GLY A 246 -10.64 30.63 36.94
N SER A 247 -11.80 31.28 36.76
CA SER A 247 -12.55 31.40 35.53
C SER A 247 -11.75 32.10 34.42
N ALA A 248 -11.64 31.52 33.23
CA ALA A 248 -11.40 32.26 32.00
C ALA A 248 -12.06 31.53 30.82
N HIS A 249 -13.14 32.15 30.34
CA HIS A 249 -13.69 31.86 29.01
C HIS A 249 -12.77 32.52 27.98
N SER A 250 -12.16 31.74 27.13
CA SER A 250 -11.64 32.21 25.84
C SER A 250 -11.94 31.17 24.78
N SER A 251 -12.74 31.55 23.80
CA SER A 251 -12.97 30.87 22.55
C SER A 251 -11.64 30.81 21.77
N GLY A 252 -10.98 29.67 21.81
CA GLY A 252 -9.79 29.34 21.04
C GLY A 252 -9.94 27.91 20.49
N VAL A 253 -9.54 27.73 19.26
CA VAL A 253 -9.30 26.40 18.65
C VAL A 253 -8.56 25.57 19.68
N MET A 254 -9.17 24.46 20.12
CA MET A 254 -8.56 23.56 21.10
C MET A 254 -7.37 22.88 20.42
N ASP A 255 -6.16 23.35 20.66
CA ASP A 255 -4.96 22.54 20.46
C ASP A 255 -5.12 21.26 21.29
N ALA A 256 -4.96 20.11 20.64
CA ALA A 256 -5.02 18.84 21.34
C ALA A 256 -3.97 18.80 22.45
N PRO A 257 -4.25 18.12 23.58
CA PRO A 257 -3.33 18.02 24.70
C PRO A 257 -1.94 17.59 24.21
N GLN A 258 -0.89 18.27 24.64
CA GLN A 258 0.51 17.95 24.24
C GLN A 258 0.94 16.55 24.69
N ASP A 259 0.19 15.90 25.57
CA ASP A 259 0.43 14.58 26.13
C ASP A 259 -0.40 13.45 25.50
N ALA A 260 -1.13 13.72 24.39
CA ALA A 260 -1.89 12.69 23.71
C ALA A 260 -0.97 11.60 23.11
N PRO A 261 -1.25 10.30 23.32
CA PRO A 261 -0.39 9.22 22.81
C PRO A 261 -0.37 9.23 21.28
N THR A 262 0.84 9.15 20.72
CA THR A 262 1.04 8.98 19.29
C THR A 262 1.15 7.50 18.96
N VAL A 263 0.27 7.01 18.10
CA VAL A 263 0.18 5.61 17.68
C VAL A 263 0.47 5.50 16.19
N ILE A 264 1.26 4.51 15.80
CA ILE A 264 1.52 4.20 14.39
C ILE A 264 0.95 2.82 14.06
N ASP A 265 0.04 2.75 13.08
CA ASP A 265 -0.39 1.50 12.44
C ASP A 265 0.52 1.26 11.22
N LEU A 266 1.50 0.37 11.38
CA LEU A 266 2.56 0.15 10.40
C LEU A 266 2.20 -1.00 9.45
N GLY A 267 1.98 -0.67 8.16
CA GLY A 267 1.40 -1.61 7.19
C GLY A 267 -0.11 -1.71 7.40
N CYS A 268 -0.79 -0.55 7.41
CA CYS A 268 -2.16 -0.42 7.89
C CYS A 268 -3.23 -1.13 7.04
N GLY A 269 -2.92 -1.52 5.79
CA GLY A 269 -3.88 -2.11 4.88
C GLY A 269 -5.11 -1.21 4.70
N THR A 270 -6.29 -1.72 5.06
CA THR A 270 -7.54 -0.95 5.04
C THR A 270 -7.71 0.03 6.20
N GLY A 271 -6.73 0.16 7.10
CA GLY A 271 -6.77 1.06 8.26
C GLY A 271 -7.61 0.54 9.45
N ALA A 272 -7.93 -0.74 9.47
CA ALA A 272 -8.81 -1.32 10.51
C ALA A 272 -8.26 -1.13 11.93
N LEU A 273 -6.96 -1.35 12.16
CA LEU A 273 -6.32 -1.18 13.47
C LEU A 273 -6.30 0.30 13.86
N ALA A 274 -5.88 1.18 12.95
CA ALA A 274 -5.81 2.61 13.16
C ALA A 274 -7.17 3.20 13.57
N VAL A 275 -8.22 2.87 12.81
CA VAL A 275 -9.58 3.38 13.06
C VAL A 275 -10.15 2.83 14.34
N ALA A 276 -10.04 1.51 14.57
CA ALA A 276 -10.55 0.92 15.81
C ALA A 276 -9.82 1.47 17.06
N TYR A 277 -8.52 1.71 16.96
CA TYR A 277 -7.76 2.36 18.04
C TYR A 277 -8.27 3.78 18.29
N ALA A 278 -8.42 4.60 17.23
CA ALA A 278 -8.92 5.97 17.35
C ALA A 278 -10.34 6.06 17.92
N LEU A 279 -11.22 5.08 17.60
CA LEU A 279 -12.56 4.99 18.18
C LEU A 279 -12.54 4.62 19.68
N ALA A 280 -11.64 3.72 20.08
CA ALA A 280 -11.49 3.30 21.47
C ALA A 280 -10.76 4.34 22.36
N HIS A 281 -9.94 5.23 21.75
CA HIS A 281 -9.11 6.21 22.43
C HIS A 281 -9.29 7.60 21.80
N PRO A 282 -10.33 8.37 22.20
CA PRO A 282 -10.68 9.64 21.56
C PRO A 282 -9.57 10.72 21.57
N ASP A 283 -8.68 10.66 22.55
CA ASP A 283 -7.57 11.62 22.69
C ASP A 283 -6.32 11.22 21.89
N ALA A 284 -6.25 10.00 21.35
CA ALA A 284 -5.07 9.51 20.66
C ALA A 284 -4.91 10.13 19.25
N ARG A 285 -3.66 10.35 18.85
CA ARG A 285 -3.28 10.65 17.47
C ARG A 285 -2.74 9.41 16.80
N VAL A 286 -3.28 9.06 15.64
CA VAL A 286 -2.89 7.84 14.92
C VAL A 286 -2.32 8.20 13.56
N VAL A 287 -1.18 7.62 13.23
CA VAL A 287 -0.62 7.64 11.87
C VAL A 287 -0.75 6.23 11.30
N ALA A 288 -1.56 6.09 10.26
CA ALA A 288 -1.68 4.86 9.49
C ALA A 288 -0.79 4.95 8.26
N THR A 289 0.13 4.03 8.07
CA THR A 289 1.06 4.07 6.94
C THR A 289 1.10 2.74 6.21
N ASP A 290 1.10 2.77 4.88
CA ASP A 290 1.25 1.59 4.04
C ASP A 290 2.07 1.93 2.79
N ARG A 291 2.76 0.93 2.25
CA ARG A 291 3.52 1.06 1.01
C ARG A 291 2.66 0.95 -0.25
N SER A 292 1.44 0.42 -0.16
CA SER A 292 0.49 0.26 -1.27
C SER A 292 -0.43 1.47 -1.36
N ALA A 293 -0.52 2.10 -2.53
CA ALA A 293 -1.45 3.20 -2.80
C ALA A 293 -2.91 2.75 -2.65
N ALA A 294 -3.25 1.53 -3.08
CA ALA A 294 -4.58 0.95 -2.92
C ALA A 294 -4.94 0.76 -1.44
N ALA A 295 -3.97 0.34 -0.60
CA ALA A 295 -4.16 0.25 0.85
C ALA A 295 -4.38 1.64 1.46
N VAL A 296 -3.56 2.63 1.09
CA VAL A 296 -3.68 4.02 1.55
C VAL A 296 -5.03 4.64 1.16
N ALA A 297 -5.47 4.46 -0.09
CA ALA A 297 -6.79 4.91 -0.55
C ALA A 297 -7.91 4.26 0.27
N SER A 298 -7.81 2.94 0.51
CA SER A 298 -8.73 2.18 1.35
C SER A 298 -8.77 2.68 2.78
N ALA A 299 -7.60 2.90 3.40
CA ALA A 299 -7.49 3.40 4.76
C ALA A 299 -8.08 4.81 4.90
N ARG A 300 -7.83 5.72 3.94
CA ARG A 300 -8.45 7.06 3.91
C ARG A 300 -9.96 7.00 3.84
N ALA A 301 -10.50 6.13 2.98
CA ALA A 301 -11.93 5.93 2.85
C ALA A 301 -12.55 5.29 4.12
N THR A 302 -11.85 4.35 4.76
CA THR A 302 -12.23 3.74 6.04
C THR A 302 -12.24 4.80 7.17
N VAL A 303 -11.19 5.61 7.26
CA VAL A 303 -11.08 6.72 8.22
C VAL A 303 -12.25 7.70 8.07
N ALA A 304 -12.54 8.13 6.83
CA ALA A 304 -13.66 9.02 6.54
C ALA A 304 -15.01 8.39 6.88
N ALA A 305 -15.22 7.11 6.55
CA ALA A 305 -16.47 6.39 6.80
C ALA A 305 -16.78 6.20 8.29
N ASN A 306 -15.77 6.24 9.16
CA ASN A 306 -15.92 6.11 10.62
C ASN A 306 -15.79 7.47 11.36
N GLY A 307 -15.65 8.59 10.65
CA GLY A 307 -15.66 9.92 11.24
C GLY A 307 -14.46 10.23 12.15
N VAL A 308 -13.27 9.67 11.87
CA VAL A 308 -12.06 9.86 12.69
C VAL A 308 -10.93 10.58 11.92
N ALA A 309 -11.27 11.30 10.85
CA ALA A 309 -10.29 11.98 9.99
C ALA A 309 -9.56 13.16 10.68
N ASP A 310 -10.09 13.66 11.79
CA ASP A 310 -9.51 14.71 12.62
C ASP A 310 -8.29 14.24 13.43
N ARG A 311 -8.15 12.93 13.66
CA ARG A 311 -7.09 12.35 14.50
C ARG A 311 -6.36 11.16 13.89
N VAL A 312 -6.78 10.68 12.72
CA VAL A 312 -6.08 9.62 11.95
C VAL A 312 -5.52 10.20 10.66
N THR A 313 -4.20 10.26 10.55
CA THR A 313 -3.49 10.66 9.33
C THR A 313 -3.06 9.41 8.57
N VAL A 314 -3.29 9.38 7.25
CA VAL A 314 -2.92 8.24 6.39
C VAL A 314 -1.82 8.65 5.41
N THR A 315 -0.69 7.96 5.41
CA THR A 315 0.48 8.24 4.56
C THR A 315 0.84 7.08 3.65
N HIS A 316 1.30 7.39 2.44
CA HIS A 316 1.84 6.42 1.49
C HIS A 316 3.35 6.36 1.63
N ASP A 317 3.86 5.40 2.38
CA ASP A 317 5.27 5.28 2.71
C ASP A 317 5.67 3.84 3.02
N ASP A 318 6.92 3.51 2.79
CA ASP A 318 7.46 2.18 3.05
C ASP A 318 8.10 2.09 4.43
N ALA A 319 7.50 1.26 5.29
CA ALA A 319 7.97 1.00 6.66
C ALA A 319 8.15 2.29 7.50
N GLY A 320 7.32 3.30 7.28
CA GLY A 320 7.38 4.56 8.01
C GLY A 320 8.68 5.34 7.80
N SER A 321 9.34 5.19 6.62
CA SER A 321 10.66 5.80 6.36
C SER A 321 10.65 7.33 6.39
N ASP A 322 9.51 7.96 6.15
CA ASP A 322 9.33 9.41 6.20
C ASP A 322 8.92 9.92 7.60
N LEU A 323 8.67 9.01 8.53
CA LEU A 323 8.35 9.35 9.92
C LEU A 323 9.62 9.51 10.77
N ALA A 324 9.58 10.47 11.70
CA ALA A 324 10.71 10.75 12.57
C ALA A 324 11.03 9.57 13.52
N ASP A 325 12.29 9.39 13.85
CA ASP A 325 12.74 8.44 14.87
C ASP A 325 12.16 8.80 16.25
N ALA A 326 11.88 7.81 17.07
CA ALA A 326 11.36 7.97 18.42
C ALA A 326 10.11 8.89 18.48
N SER A 327 9.22 8.79 17.50
CA SER A 327 8.01 9.61 17.38
C SER A 327 6.75 8.95 17.93
N ALA A 328 6.78 7.63 18.22
CA ALA A 328 5.61 6.87 18.63
C ALA A 328 5.70 6.34 20.05
N ASP A 329 4.58 6.37 20.77
CA ASP A 329 4.40 5.67 22.06
C ASP A 329 3.99 4.21 21.85
N ILE A 330 3.21 3.96 20.78
CA ILE A 330 2.72 2.63 20.42
C ILE A 330 2.87 2.43 18.92
N VAL A 331 3.33 1.25 18.53
CA VAL A 331 3.26 0.75 17.15
C VAL A 331 2.36 -0.48 17.12
N LEU A 332 1.38 -0.49 16.22
CA LEU A 332 0.53 -1.63 15.90
C LEU A 332 1.06 -2.28 14.63
N LEU A 333 1.20 -3.61 14.62
CA LEU A 333 1.78 -4.31 13.49
C LEU A 333 1.13 -5.68 13.24
N ASN A 334 0.57 -5.84 12.05
CA ASN A 334 0.17 -7.13 11.51
C ASN A 334 1.02 -7.40 10.24
N PRO A 335 2.23 -7.95 10.37
CA PRO A 335 3.14 -8.10 9.25
C PRO A 335 2.62 -9.12 8.23
N PRO A 336 3.00 -9.02 6.93
CA PRO A 336 2.57 -9.95 5.91
C PRO A 336 3.03 -11.38 6.21
N PHE A 337 2.09 -12.34 6.12
CA PHE A 337 2.31 -13.77 6.41
C PHE A 337 2.51 -14.55 5.12
N HIS A 338 3.73 -14.71 4.63
CA HIS A 338 3.99 -15.62 3.52
C HIS A 338 4.94 -16.72 3.95
N LEU A 339 4.37 -17.92 4.15
CA LEU A 339 5.11 -19.17 4.28
C LEU A 339 5.64 -19.57 2.89
N GLY A 340 6.96 -19.43 2.69
CA GLY A 340 7.65 -20.05 1.56
C GLY A 340 8.33 -19.09 0.59
N ASN A 341 9.50 -18.69 0.95
CA ASN A 341 10.74 -18.42 0.20
C ASN A 341 11.58 -17.43 0.99
N SER A 342 12.88 -17.62 1.02
CA SER A 342 13.86 -16.86 1.82
C SER A 342 13.85 -15.32 1.62
N VAL A 343 13.17 -14.83 0.60
CA VAL A 343 13.02 -13.39 0.31
C VAL A 343 11.96 -12.72 1.21
N HIS A 344 11.01 -13.48 1.78
CA HIS A 344 9.90 -12.92 2.56
C HIS A 344 10.13 -12.83 4.07
N THR A 345 11.11 -13.55 4.63
CA THR A 345 11.50 -13.37 6.03
C THR A 345 12.10 -11.99 6.28
N GLY A 346 12.78 -11.39 5.29
CA GLY A 346 13.30 -10.04 5.37
C GLY A 346 12.23 -8.93 5.49
N ALA A 347 11.00 -9.16 5.00
CA ALA A 347 9.95 -8.15 5.09
C ALA A 347 9.45 -7.93 6.53
N ALA A 348 9.25 -9.00 7.30
CA ALA A 348 8.86 -8.87 8.70
C ALA A 348 9.98 -8.26 9.55
N THR A 349 11.24 -8.73 9.37
CA THR A 349 12.42 -8.17 10.04
C THR A 349 12.54 -6.67 9.81
N ARG A 350 12.38 -6.22 8.57
CA ARG A 350 12.40 -4.79 8.22
C ARG A 350 11.33 -3.98 8.94
N LEU A 351 10.12 -4.53 9.10
CA LEU A 351 9.05 -3.88 9.87
C LEU A 351 9.34 -3.87 11.38
N PHE A 352 10.01 -4.88 11.92
CA PHE A 352 10.44 -4.89 13.31
C PHE A 352 11.54 -3.84 13.55
N GLU A 353 12.51 -3.72 12.65
CA GLU A 353 13.55 -2.69 12.68
C GLU A 353 12.95 -1.28 12.58
N ALA A 354 11.99 -1.08 11.66
CA ALA A 354 11.24 0.16 11.54
C ALA A 354 10.46 0.48 12.82
N SER A 355 9.78 -0.49 13.41
CA SER A 355 9.07 -0.32 14.69
C SER A 355 10.00 0.09 15.81
N ALA A 356 11.19 -0.56 15.91
CA ALA A 356 12.20 -0.20 16.89
C ALA A 356 12.73 1.24 16.72
N ARG A 357 12.89 1.69 15.47
CA ARG A 357 13.29 3.06 15.15
C ARG A 357 12.22 4.10 15.53
N LEU A 358 10.97 3.80 15.21
CA LEU A 358 9.84 4.71 15.39
C LEU A 358 9.45 4.88 16.86
N LEU A 359 9.61 3.83 17.68
CA LEU A 359 9.25 3.86 19.09
C LEU A 359 10.20 4.71 19.92
N ARG A 360 9.61 5.51 20.82
CA ARG A 360 10.35 6.16 21.92
C ARG A 360 10.91 5.12 22.89
N PRO A 361 11.98 5.40 23.63
CA PRO A 361 12.40 4.56 24.76
C PRO A 361 11.22 4.29 25.70
N GLY A 362 10.97 3.00 26.01
CA GLY A 362 9.82 2.57 26.81
C GLY A 362 8.49 2.51 26.05
N GLY A 363 8.45 2.85 24.75
CA GLY A 363 7.28 2.68 23.88
C GLY A 363 7.02 1.19 23.57
N GLU A 364 5.83 0.88 23.09
CA GLU A 364 5.33 -0.50 22.97
C GLU A 364 5.06 -0.87 21.51
N LEU A 365 5.62 -1.99 21.06
CA LEU A 365 5.22 -2.66 19.83
C LEU A 365 4.22 -3.78 20.14
N TRP A 366 3.04 -3.69 19.58
CA TRP A 366 2.04 -4.75 19.61
C TRP A 366 1.98 -5.45 18.25
N THR A 367 2.36 -6.72 18.22
CA THR A 367 2.48 -7.48 16.97
C THR A 367 1.65 -8.73 17.03
N VAL A 368 0.85 -8.98 15.95
CA VAL A 368 0.18 -10.26 15.74
C VAL A 368 0.85 -11.00 14.59
N TYR A 369 1.05 -12.31 14.75
CA TYR A 369 1.64 -13.17 13.71
C TYR A 369 1.17 -14.61 13.83
N ASN A 370 1.29 -15.38 12.74
CA ASN A 370 1.01 -16.81 12.78
C ASN A 370 1.98 -17.51 13.76
N SER A 371 1.44 -18.26 14.72
CA SER A 371 2.23 -18.90 15.80
C SER A 371 3.37 -19.79 15.30
N SER A 372 3.26 -20.34 14.07
CA SER A 372 4.33 -21.16 13.48
C SER A 372 5.59 -20.36 13.10
N LEU A 373 5.51 -19.03 12.99
CA LEU A 373 6.64 -18.18 12.60
C LEU A 373 7.61 -17.89 13.76
N GLY A 374 7.15 -17.97 15.02
CA GLY A 374 8.00 -17.91 16.20
C GLY A 374 8.80 -16.61 16.39
N TYR A 375 8.28 -15.45 15.97
CA TYR A 375 9.01 -14.17 15.93
C TYR A 375 9.41 -13.59 17.30
N LYS A 376 8.98 -14.18 18.43
CA LYS A 376 9.28 -13.65 19.77
C LYS A 376 10.77 -13.40 20.02
N GLY A 377 11.63 -14.35 19.63
CA GLY A 377 13.08 -14.22 19.80
C GLY A 377 13.68 -13.07 18.97
N GLU A 378 13.21 -12.91 17.74
CA GLU A 378 13.64 -11.86 16.85
C GLU A 378 13.17 -10.48 17.34
N LEU A 379 11.91 -10.36 17.76
CA LEU A 379 11.36 -9.15 18.38
C LEU A 379 12.13 -8.75 19.64
N THR A 380 12.50 -9.72 20.50
CA THR A 380 13.32 -9.46 21.69
C THR A 380 14.69 -8.91 21.33
N ARG A 381 15.29 -9.41 20.27
CA ARG A 381 16.61 -8.95 19.82
C ARG A 381 16.57 -7.56 19.18
N ILE A 382 15.53 -7.25 18.39
CA ILE A 382 15.44 -6.03 17.60
C ILE A 382 14.82 -4.87 18.39
N VAL A 383 13.72 -5.12 19.10
CA VAL A 383 12.94 -4.10 19.78
C VAL A 383 13.30 -4.02 21.27
N GLY A 384 13.31 -5.16 21.96
CA GLY A 384 13.60 -5.26 23.39
C GLY A 384 12.75 -6.32 24.07
N PRO A 385 12.65 -6.32 25.42
CA PRO A 385 11.90 -7.31 26.17
C PRO A 385 10.52 -7.57 25.60
N THR A 386 10.25 -8.83 25.25
CA THR A 386 9.03 -9.26 24.55
C THR A 386 8.29 -10.33 25.34
N GLU A 387 7.03 -10.07 25.65
CA GLU A 387 6.11 -11.00 26.30
C GLU A 387 5.00 -11.45 25.34
N GLN A 388 4.44 -12.62 25.57
CA GLN A 388 3.26 -13.09 24.89
C GLN A 388 2.03 -12.52 25.61
N ALA A 389 1.32 -11.61 24.95
CA ALA A 389 0.10 -11.01 25.50
C ALA A 389 -1.13 -11.91 25.32
N HIS A 390 -1.23 -12.56 24.13
CA HIS A 390 -2.34 -13.47 23.82
C HIS A 390 -1.90 -14.56 22.84
N ARG A 391 -2.61 -15.68 22.83
CA ARG A 391 -2.39 -16.77 21.89
C ARG A 391 -3.69 -17.50 21.57
N THR A 392 -3.89 -17.75 20.28
CA THR A 392 -4.88 -18.68 19.74
C THR A 392 -4.14 -19.91 19.15
N PRO A 393 -4.83 -20.96 18.71
CA PRO A 393 -4.17 -22.08 18.02
C PRO A 393 -3.38 -21.66 16.78
N LYS A 394 -3.76 -20.56 16.12
CA LYS A 394 -3.17 -20.11 14.85
C LYS A 394 -2.34 -18.83 14.98
N PHE A 395 -2.68 -17.93 15.87
CA PHE A 395 -2.04 -16.62 16.02
C PHE A 395 -1.49 -16.37 17.41
N THR A 396 -0.38 -15.64 17.48
CA THR A 396 0.24 -15.14 18.71
C THR A 396 0.27 -13.62 18.66
N VAL A 397 -0.15 -12.96 19.75
CA VAL A 397 0.05 -11.53 19.98
C VAL A 397 1.17 -11.36 20.98
N THR A 398 2.13 -10.52 20.66
CA THR A 398 3.22 -10.15 21.54
C THR A 398 3.22 -8.65 21.80
N ARG A 399 3.67 -8.28 23.01
CA ARG A 399 4.02 -6.93 23.41
C ARG A 399 5.52 -6.87 23.60
N SER A 400 6.20 -5.99 22.88
CA SER A 400 7.63 -5.70 23.02
C SER A 400 7.81 -4.28 23.52
N VAL A 401 8.72 -4.05 24.46
CA VAL A 401 9.00 -2.72 25.00
C VAL A 401 10.34 -2.24 24.46
N ARG A 402 10.37 -1.04 23.88
CA ARG A 402 11.60 -0.43 23.34
C ARG A 402 12.57 -0.15 24.50
N GLY A 403 13.76 -0.74 24.41
CA GLY A 403 14.84 -0.53 25.35
C GLY A 403 15.52 0.83 25.21
#